data_ac1de83418aaa1c75facd70812c19403
#
_entry.id   ac1de83418aaa1c75facd70812c19403
#
_cell.length_a   1.000
_cell.length_b   1.000
_cell.length_c   1.000
_cell.angle_alpha   90.00
_cell.angle_beta   90.00
_cell.angle_gamma   90.00
#
_symmetry.space_group_name_H-M   'P 1'
#
loop_
_entity.id
_entity.type
_entity.pdbx_description
1 polymer ?
#
loop_
_entity_poly.entity_id
_entity_poly.type
_entity_poly.pdbx_seq_one_letter_code
_entity_poly.pdbx_strand_id
1 'polypeptide(L)'
;ARGETVGIVGESGSGKSTLGRCVVRLEHPDSGELLLDGVNLSQLKGDALRRERHRVQMIFQDPYASLNPRTKVGMAIAQGPIANGTPKAAALKQAGELLDMVGLGASAVERFPHEFSGGQRQRIGIARALALNPELIVADEAVSALDVSIQAQVLELLEELKQRLSLSLLFITHDLRVAAHICDRIVVMQHGRIVEQGSAEQIFLAPREAYTQDLLKAIPGREAPVAATA
;
A
#
# COMPACT_ATOMS: atom_id res chain seq x y z
N ALA A 1 8.76 -5.60 -10.62
CA ALA A 1 8.21 -6.63 -11.54
C ALA A 1 6.77 -6.98 -11.13
N ARG A 2 6.05 -7.80 -11.93
CA ARG A 2 4.74 -8.30 -11.53
C ARG A 2 4.87 -9.24 -10.34
N GLY A 3 3.98 -9.13 -9.35
CA GLY A 3 4.01 -9.91 -8.11
C GLY A 3 5.11 -9.51 -7.12
N GLU A 4 5.85 -8.45 -7.41
CA GLU A 4 6.94 -7.93 -6.55
C GLU A 4 6.39 -6.95 -5.52
N THR A 5 6.95 -6.96 -4.31
CA THR A 5 6.76 -5.91 -3.30
C THR A 5 7.98 -4.99 -3.29
N VAL A 6 7.78 -3.73 -3.68
CA VAL A 6 8.83 -2.69 -3.60
C VAL A 6 8.55 -1.79 -2.41
N GLY A 7 9.48 -1.75 -1.46
CA GLY A 7 9.43 -0.85 -0.31
C GLY A 7 9.99 0.52 -0.64
N ILE A 8 9.28 1.59 -0.27
CA ILE A 8 9.82 2.95 -0.25
C ILE A 8 10.00 3.36 1.21
N VAL A 9 11.24 3.60 1.61
CA VAL A 9 11.59 3.92 2.99
C VAL A 9 12.33 5.27 3.09
N GLY A 10 12.33 5.87 4.26
CA GLY A 10 12.99 7.14 4.55
C GLY A 10 12.25 7.91 5.65
N GLU A 11 12.85 8.99 6.14
CA GLU A 11 12.26 9.83 7.19
C GLU A 11 10.96 10.50 6.76
N SER A 12 10.20 11.00 7.75
CA SER A 12 9.03 11.84 7.48
C SER A 12 9.42 13.07 6.65
N GLY A 13 8.59 13.42 5.65
CA GLY A 13 8.88 14.54 4.75
C GLY A 13 9.86 14.21 3.61
N SER A 14 10.37 12.99 3.47
CA SER A 14 11.26 12.64 2.34
C SER A 14 10.58 12.53 0.98
N GLY A 15 9.24 12.68 0.88
CA GLY A 15 8.49 12.69 -0.37
C GLY A 15 7.81 11.36 -0.74
N LYS A 16 7.88 10.33 0.11
CA LYS A 16 7.32 8.98 -0.17
C LYS A 16 5.83 8.98 -0.51
N SER A 17 5.00 9.60 0.32
CA SER A 17 3.56 9.68 0.12
C SER A 17 3.20 10.50 -1.12
N THR A 18 3.93 11.57 -1.42
CA THR A 18 3.78 12.35 -2.66
C THR A 18 4.06 11.48 -3.88
N LEU A 19 5.15 10.70 -3.85
CA LEU A 19 5.45 9.74 -4.92
C LEU A 19 4.33 8.69 -5.05
N GLY A 20 3.85 8.12 -3.96
CA GLY A 20 2.72 7.18 -3.98
C GLY A 20 1.45 7.77 -4.59
N ARG A 21 1.11 9.03 -4.25
CA ARG A 21 -0.03 9.74 -4.82
C ARG A 21 0.14 10.05 -6.31
N CYS A 22 1.36 10.34 -6.77
CA CYS A 22 1.66 10.46 -8.19
C CYS A 22 1.45 9.11 -8.92
N VAL A 23 1.90 8.00 -8.32
CA VAL A 23 1.74 6.66 -8.91
C VAL A 23 0.26 6.29 -9.12
N VAL A 24 -0.62 6.59 -8.15
CA VAL A 24 -2.07 6.36 -8.29
C VAL A 24 -2.79 7.50 -9.03
N ARG A 25 -2.05 8.49 -9.53
CA ARG A 25 -2.59 9.65 -10.25
C ARG A 25 -3.61 10.47 -9.42
N LEU A 26 -3.43 10.52 -8.10
CA LEU A 26 -4.10 11.50 -7.22
C LEU A 26 -3.43 12.87 -7.32
N GLU A 27 -2.11 12.89 -7.50
CA GLU A 27 -1.32 14.07 -7.83
C GLU A 27 -0.75 13.93 -9.24
N HIS A 28 -0.59 15.06 -9.93
CA HIS A 28 -0.02 15.08 -11.27
C HIS A 28 1.50 15.33 -11.16
N PRO A 29 2.36 14.44 -11.68
CA PRO A 29 3.79 14.73 -11.73
C PRO A 29 4.06 15.86 -12.72
N ASP A 30 4.92 16.81 -12.37
CA ASP A 30 5.32 17.93 -13.24
C ASP A 30 6.14 17.44 -14.44
N SER A 31 6.89 16.36 -14.26
CA SER A 31 7.74 15.76 -15.29
C SER A 31 7.94 14.26 -15.03
N GLY A 32 8.46 13.57 -16.03
CA GLY A 32 8.71 12.13 -15.98
C GLY A 32 7.58 11.30 -16.56
N GLU A 33 7.75 9.99 -16.51
CA GLU A 33 6.83 9.01 -17.05
C GLU A 33 6.40 8.02 -15.98
N LEU A 34 5.14 7.63 -16.02
CA LEU A 34 4.56 6.58 -15.20
C LEU A 34 4.03 5.47 -16.11
N LEU A 35 4.81 4.42 -16.27
CA LEU A 35 4.49 3.32 -17.18
C LEU A 35 3.86 2.16 -16.41
N LEU A 36 2.66 1.74 -16.84
CA LEU A 36 2.01 0.52 -16.39
C LEU A 36 1.77 -0.37 -17.63
N ASP A 37 2.49 -1.48 -17.74
CA ASP A 37 2.45 -2.36 -18.92
C ASP A 37 2.60 -1.62 -20.25
N GLY A 38 3.52 -0.66 -20.32
CA GLY A 38 3.77 0.15 -21.51
C GLY A 38 2.79 1.31 -21.73
N VAL A 39 1.73 1.43 -20.92
CA VAL A 39 0.82 2.57 -20.95
C VAL A 39 1.35 3.68 -20.07
N ASN A 40 1.59 4.87 -20.65
CA ASN A 40 2.07 6.02 -19.89
C ASN A 40 0.90 6.74 -19.20
N LEU A 41 0.68 6.42 -17.91
CA LEU A 41 -0.39 7.00 -17.12
C LEU A 41 -0.22 8.49 -16.88
N SER A 42 1.03 9.04 -16.93
CA SER A 42 1.26 10.46 -16.69
C SER A 42 0.64 11.35 -17.77
N GLN A 43 0.49 10.82 -18.98
CA GLN A 43 -0.07 11.55 -20.14
C GLN A 43 -1.59 11.42 -20.28
N LEU A 44 -2.20 10.45 -19.59
CA LEU A 44 -3.64 10.19 -19.69
C LEU A 44 -4.46 11.26 -18.96
N LYS A 45 -5.63 11.61 -19.55
CA LYS A 45 -6.62 12.53 -18.99
C LYS A 45 -8.04 12.02 -19.23
N GLY A 46 -9.02 12.57 -18.51
CA GLY A 46 -10.44 12.27 -18.70
C GLY A 46 -10.75 10.77 -18.63
N ASP A 47 -11.56 10.29 -19.58
CA ASP A 47 -12.02 8.89 -19.58
C ASP A 47 -10.91 7.87 -19.81
N ALA A 48 -9.84 8.22 -20.52
CA ALA A 48 -8.69 7.34 -20.70
C ALA A 48 -7.98 7.08 -19.37
N LEU A 49 -7.73 8.13 -18.57
CA LEU A 49 -7.18 7.99 -17.23
C LEU A 49 -8.14 7.23 -16.30
N ARG A 50 -9.44 7.50 -16.38
CA ARG A 50 -10.45 6.82 -15.57
C ARG A 50 -10.45 5.31 -15.81
N ARG A 51 -10.30 4.85 -17.07
CA ARG A 51 -10.20 3.43 -17.41
C ARG A 51 -8.96 2.75 -16.85
N GLU A 52 -7.82 3.46 -16.78
CA GLU A 52 -6.58 2.87 -16.28
C GLU A 52 -6.45 2.95 -14.74
N ARG A 53 -7.11 3.92 -14.11
CA ARG A 53 -7.02 4.13 -12.65
C ARG A 53 -7.51 2.94 -11.82
N HIS A 54 -8.39 2.09 -12.34
CA HIS A 54 -8.83 0.91 -11.61
C HIS A 54 -7.70 -0.11 -11.41
N ARG A 55 -6.70 -0.13 -12.31
CA ARG A 55 -5.57 -1.05 -12.24
C ARG A 55 -4.57 -0.70 -11.13
N VAL A 56 -4.61 0.54 -10.64
CA VAL A 56 -3.71 1.02 -9.56
C VAL A 56 -4.55 1.60 -8.46
N GLN A 57 -4.52 0.98 -7.28
CA GLN A 57 -5.32 1.41 -6.13
C GLN A 57 -4.44 1.76 -4.94
N MET A 58 -5.00 2.51 -3.97
CA MET A 58 -4.27 2.98 -2.80
C MET A 58 -4.94 2.56 -1.51
N ILE A 59 -4.14 2.06 -0.57
CA ILE A 59 -4.50 1.89 0.84
C ILE A 59 -3.88 3.07 1.58
N PHE A 60 -4.72 3.88 2.23
CA PHE A 60 -4.30 5.10 2.91
C PHE A 60 -3.82 4.84 4.34
N GLN A 61 -2.97 5.72 4.83
CA GLN A 61 -2.40 5.70 6.17
C GLN A 61 -3.46 5.73 7.27
N ASP A 62 -4.47 6.60 7.12
CA ASP A 62 -5.53 6.76 8.12
C ASP A 62 -6.82 6.03 7.68
N PRO A 63 -7.12 4.87 8.29
CA PRO A 63 -8.34 4.15 7.98
C PRO A 63 -9.61 4.87 8.46
N TYR A 64 -9.50 5.81 9.43
CA TYR A 64 -10.63 6.61 9.89
C TYR A 64 -11.00 7.71 8.88
N ALA A 65 -10.01 8.49 8.43
CA ALA A 65 -10.25 9.55 7.45
C ALA A 65 -10.63 9.01 6.08
N SER A 66 -10.26 7.76 5.77
CA SER A 66 -10.52 7.14 4.47
C SER A 66 -11.95 6.64 4.27
N LEU A 67 -12.75 6.50 5.35
CA LEU A 67 -14.11 5.96 5.32
C LEU A 67 -15.12 7.02 5.81
N ASN A 68 -16.16 7.27 5.01
CA ASN A 68 -17.26 8.13 5.46
C ASN A 68 -18.05 7.42 6.58
N PRO A 69 -18.11 7.98 7.81
CA PRO A 69 -18.75 7.34 8.96
C PRO A 69 -20.27 7.16 8.82
N ARG A 70 -20.89 7.88 7.87
CA ARG A 70 -22.34 7.81 7.59
C ARG A 70 -22.69 6.84 6.47
N THR A 71 -21.70 6.17 5.88
CA THR A 71 -21.90 5.21 4.79
C THR A 71 -21.62 3.81 5.31
N LYS A 72 -22.54 2.86 5.06
CA LYS A 72 -22.31 1.45 5.38
C LYS A 72 -21.08 0.91 4.66
N VAL A 73 -20.35 0.00 5.31
CA VAL A 73 -19.09 -0.55 4.82
C VAL A 73 -19.26 -1.20 3.43
N GLY A 74 -20.33 -1.97 3.23
CA GLY A 74 -20.61 -2.57 1.92
C GLY A 74 -20.74 -1.53 0.81
N MET A 75 -21.41 -0.39 1.07
CA MET A 75 -21.52 0.70 0.10
C MET A 75 -20.18 1.41 -0.13
N ALA A 76 -19.36 1.59 0.90
CA ALA A 76 -18.04 2.21 0.76
C ALA A 76 -17.11 1.37 -0.14
N ILE A 77 -17.21 0.04 -0.08
CA ILE A 77 -16.46 -0.88 -0.95
C ILE A 77 -17.07 -0.92 -2.35
N ALA A 78 -18.41 -1.01 -2.46
CA ALA A 78 -19.13 -1.11 -3.73
C ALA A 78 -19.08 0.18 -4.58
N GLN A 79 -18.74 1.32 -4.00
CA GLN A 79 -18.77 2.63 -4.67
C GLN A 79 -17.87 2.69 -5.91
N GLY A 80 -16.67 2.12 -5.83
CA GLY A 80 -15.75 2.03 -6.96
C GLY A 80 -16.32 1.22 -8.14
N PRO A 81 -16.70 -0.05 -7.94
CA PRO A 81 -17.38 -0.86 -8.95
C PRO A 81 -18.61 -0.20 -9.54
N ILE A 82 -19.50 0.38 -8.73
CA ILE A 82 -20.71 1.08 -9.21
C ILE A 82 -20.33 2.26 -10.12
N ALA A 83 -19.33 3.06 -9.73
CA ALA A 83 -18.85 4.17 -10.53
C ALA A 83 -18.23 3.74 -11.88
N ASN A 84 -17.81 2.47 -11.97
CA ASN A 84 -17.29 1.83 -13.19
C ASN A 84 -18.36 0.99 -13.92
N GLY A 85 -19.65 1.15 -13.59
CA GLY A 85 -20.76 0.55 -14.32
C GLY A 85 -21.26 -0.80 -13.80
N THR A 86 -20.69 -1.33 -12.71
CA THR A 86 -21.20 -2.56 -12.09
C THR A 86 -22.58 -2.29 -11.46
N PRO A 87 -23.61 -3.12 -11.72
CA PRO A 87 -24.91 -2.98 -11.07
C PRO A 87 -24.79 -3.02 -9.54
N LYS A 88 -25.53 -2.16 -8.84
CA LYS A 88 -25.44 -2.00 -7.38
C LYS A 88 -25.57 -3.31 -6.62
N ALA A 89 -26.50 -4.18 -7.01
CA ALA A 89 -26.70 -5.48 -6.34
C ALA A 89 -25.47 -6.38 -6.48
N ALA A 90 -24.85 -6.43 -7.67
CA ALA A 90 -23.64 -7.21 -7.94
C ALA A 90 -22.43 -6.62 -7.17
N ALA A 91 -22.28 -5.29 -7.16
CA ALA A 91 -21.22 -4.62 -6.42
C ALA A 91 -21.32 -4.84 -4.89
N LEU A 92 -22.53 -4.85 -4.34
CA LEU A 92 -22.74 -5.17 -2.92
C LEU A 92 -22.46 -6.64 -2.60
N LYS A 93 -22.81 -7.57 -3.49
CA LYS A 93 -22.44 -8.98 -3.36
C LYS A 93 -20.92 -9.14 -3.34
N GLN A 94 -20.23 -8.53 -4.30
CA GLN A 94 -18.77 -8.51 -4.36
C GLN A 94 -18.15 -7.91 -3.08
N ALA A 95 -18.73 -6.83 -2.54
CA ALA A 95 -18.28 -6.24 -1.28
C ALA A 95 -18.37 -7.23 -0.11
N GLY A 96 -19.43 -8.06 -0.03
CA GLY A 96 -19.54 -9.13 0.95
C GLY A 96 -18.45 -10.19 0.80
N GLU A 97 -18.17 -10.63 -0.43
CA GLU A 97 -17.11 -11.60 -0.73
C GLU A 97 -15.73 -11.07 -0.35
N LEU A 98 -15.47 -9.77 -0.60
CA LEU A 98 -14.22 -9.11 -0.21
C LEU A 98 -14.09 -8.95 1.30
N LEU A 99 -15.18 -8.64 2.01
CA LEU A 99 -15.18 -8.56 3.48
C LEU A 99 -14.91 -9.92 4.11
N ASP A 100 -15.43 -10.99 3.53
CA ASP A 100 -15.12 -12.36 3.94
C ASP A 100 -13.64 -12.69 3.70
N MET A 101 -13.12 -12.33 2.53
CA MET A 101 -11.71 -12.52 2.13
C MET A 101 -10.73 -11.84 3.10
N VAL A 102 -11.07 -10.66 3.65
CA VAL A 102 -10.24 -9.97 4.64
C VAL A 102 -10.56 -10.37 6.09
N GLY A 103 -11.36 -11.42 6.30
CA GLY A 103 -11.65 -12.01 7.61
C GLY A 103 -12.65 -11.23 8.48
N LEU A 104 -13.52 -10.40 7.86
CA LEU A 104 -14.55 -9.64 8.57
C LEU A 104 -15.95 -10.26 8.48
N GLY A 105 -16.13 -11.22 7.58
CA GLY A 105 -17.39 -11.87 7.28
C GLY A 105 -18.32 -11.05 6.38
N ALA A 106 -19.04 -11.72 5.49
CA ALA A 106 -19.90 -11.07 4.49
C ALA A 106 -21.03 -10.22 5.11
N SER A 107 -21.51 -10.58 6.31
CA SER A 107 -22.54 -9.81 7.03
C SER A 107 -22.13 -8.40 7.42
N ALA A 108 -20.82 -8.11 7.45
CA ALA A 108 -20.27 -6.80 7.75
C ALA A 108 -20.68 -5.70 6.75
N VAL A 109 -21.24 -6.03 5.59
CA VAL A 109 -21.74 -5.07 4.57
C VAL A 109 -22.77 -4.08 5.14
N GLU A 110 -23.56 -4.48 6.12
CA GLU A 110 -24.64 -3.68 6.70
C GLU A 110 -24.18 -2.75 7.83
N ARG A 111 -22.97 -2.94 8.33
CA ARG A 111 -22.42 -2.20 9.47
C ARG A 111 -21.78 -0.89 9.05
N PHE A 112 -21.62 0.02 10.02
CA PHE A 112 -20.95 1.31 9.81
C PHE A 112 -19.48 1.28 10.26
N PRO A 113 -18.62 2.14 9.71
CA PRO A 113 -17.19 2.16 10.08
C PRO A 113 -16.91 2.32 11.57
N HIS A 114 -17.74 3.07 12.31
CA HIS A 114 -17.54 3.30 13.74
C HIS A 114 -17.74 2.05 14.60
N GLU A 115 -18.35 0.99 14.06
CA GLU A 115 -18.56 -0.30 14.74
C GLU A 115 -17.36 -1.25 14.67
N PHE A 116 -16.25 -0.80 14.05
CA PHE A 116 -15.05 -1.60 13.81
C PHE A 116 -13.84 -1.01 14.54
N SER A 117 -12.90 -1.87 14.97
CA SER A 117 -11.61 -1.46 15.50
C SER A 117 -10.72 -0.85 14.41
N GLY A 118 -9.59 -0.23 14.79
CA GLY A 118 -8.62 0.33 13.85
C GLY A 118 -8.12 -0.69 12.82
N GLY A 119 -7.69 -1.86 13.27
CA GLY A 119 -7.24 -2.94 12.39
C GLY A 119 -8.34 -3.50 11.49
N GLN A 120 -9.57 -3.59 11.99
CA GLN A 120 -10.72 -3.99 11.18
C GLN A 120 -11.05 -2.94 10.11
N ARG A 121 -10.94 -1.64 10.41
CA ARG A 121 -11.10 -0.57 9.40
C ARG A 121 -10.00 -0.60 8.36
N GLN A 122 -8.78 -0.95 8.75
CA GLN A 122 -7.69 -1.15 7.78
C GLN A 122 -8.01 -2.29 6.81
N ARG A 123 -8.54 -3.42 7.32
CA ARG A 123 -9.02 -4.53 6.48
C ARG A 123 -10.16 -4.12 5.53
N ILE A 124 -11.06 -3.22 5.97
CA ILE A 124 -12.08 -2.62 5.09
C ILE A 124 -11.42 -1.76 3.99
N GLY A 125 -10.40 -0.98 4.33
CA GLY A 125 -9.61 -0.21 3.37
C GLY A 125 -8.93 -1.10 2.32
N ILE A 126 -8.39 -2.24 2.73
CA ILE A 126 -7.83 -3.26 1.84
C ILE A 126 -8.93 -3.83 0.92
N ALA A 127 -10.08 -4.25 1.47
CA ALA A 127 -11.20 -4.77 0.68
C ALA A 127 -11.69 -3.74 -0.36
N ARG A 128 -11.75 -2.44 0.01
CA ARG A 128 -12.11 -1.36 -0.90
C ARG A 128 -11.09 -1.19 -2.04
N ALA A 129 -9.79 -1.28 -1.75
CA ALA A 129 -8.76 -1.21 -2.78
C ALA A 129 -8.84 -2.40 -3.76
N LEU A 130 -9.16 -3.59 -3.26
CA LEU A 130 -9.33 -4.80 -4.07
C LEU A 130 -10.59 -4.80 -4.94
N ALA A 131 -11.61 -3.98 -4.63
CA ALA A 131 -12.91 -4.01 -5.30
C ALA A 131 -12.87 -3.71 -6.80
N LEU A 132 -11.80 -3.09 -7.29
CA LEU A 132 -11.58 -2.79 -8.71
C LEU A 132 -10.63 -3.77 -9.40
N ASN A 133 -10.25 -4.89 -8.74
CA ASN A 133 -9.32 -5.89 -9.25
C ASN A 133 -8.01 -5.26 -9.75
N PRO A 134 -7.28 -4.53 -8.88
CA PRO A 134 -6.05 -3.84 -9.26
C PRO A 134 -4.93 -4.82 -9.61
N GLU A 135 -3.95 -4.35 -10.37
CA GLU A 135 -2.67 -5.04 -10.62
C GLU A 135 -1.57 -4.54 -9.68
N LEU A 136 -1.70 -3.27 -9.24
CA LEU A 136 -0.78 -2.63 -8.30
C LEU A 136 -1.56 -1.97 -7.16
N ILE A 137 -1.13 -2.24 -5.94
CA ILE A 137 -1.60 -1.54 -4.74
C ILE A 137 -0.45 -0.71 -4.18
N VAL A 138 -0.71 0.58 -3.96
CA VAL A 138 0.16 1.47 -3.20
C VAL A 138 -0.34 1.49 -1.76
N ALA A 139 0.43 0.93 -0.84
CA ALA A 139 0.12 0.92 0.60
C ALA A 139 0.92 2.04 1.28
N ASP A 140 0.28 3.18 1.52
CA ASP A 140 0.92 4.36 2.13
C ASP A 140 0.78 4.30 3.65
N GLU A 141 1.85 3.93 4.33
CA GLU A 141 1.92 3.74 5.79
C GLU A 141 0.74 2.93 6.36
N ALA A 142 0.29 1.93 5.62
CA ALA A 142 -0.96 1.20 5.85
C ALA A 142 -1.06 0.50 7.22
N VAL A 143 0.03 0.40 7.97
CA VAL A 143 0.07 -0.27 9.28
C VAL A 143 0.63 0.61 10.40
N SER A 144 1.08 1.83 10.10
CA SER A 144 1.81 2.70 11.05
C SER A 144 0.97 3.14 12.26
N ALA A 145 -0.35 3.23 12.11
CA ALA A 145 -1.28 3.64 13.17
C ALA A 145 -1.83 2.46 14.01
N LEU A 146 -1.34 1.24 13.76
CA LEU A 146 -1.81 0.03 14.41
C LEU A 146 -0.81 -0.44 15.49
N ASP A 147 -1.30 -1.11 16.52
CA ASP A 147 -0.43 -1.81 17.46
C ASP A 147 0.32 -2.98 16.79
N VAL A 148 1.45 -3.39 17.38
CA VAL A 148 2.38 -4.35 16.77
C VAL A 148 1.71 -5.68 16.41
N SER A 149 0.80 -6.17 17.24
CA SER A 149 0.14 -7.46 16.99
C SER A 149 -0.86 -7.39 15.83
N ILE A 150 -1.61 -6.31 15.74
CA ILE A 150 -2.55 -6.06 14.63
C ILE A 150 -1.78 -5.75 13.34
N GLN A 151 -0.66 -5.02 13.44
CA GLN A 151 0.23 -4.77 12.33
C GLN A 151 0.71 -6.07 11.66
N ALA A 152 1.20 -7.04 12.45
CA ALA A 152 1.61 -8.35 11.93
C ALA A 152 0.48 -9.06 11.17
N GLN A 153 -0.73 -9.09 11.73
CA GLN A 153 -1.89 -9.70 11.09
C GLN A 153 -2.29 -9.02 9.76
N VAL A 154 -2.14 -7.69 9.66
CA VAL A 154 -2.44 -6.97 8.41
C VAL A 154 -1.36 -7.22 7.36
N LEU A 155 -0.10 -7.34 7.76
CA LEU A 155 1.01 -7.68 6.84
C LEU A 155 0.87 -9.10 6.31
N GLU A 156 0.55 -10.09 7.15
CA GLU A 156 0.26 -11.46 6.74
C GLU A 156 -0.90 -11.51 5.74
N LEU A 157 -1.99 -10.77 6.02
CA LEU A 157 -3.12 -10.66 5.11
C LEU A 157 -2.72 -10.06 3.75
N LEU A 158 -1.91 -9.00 3.73
CA LEU A 158 -1.44 -8.39 2.48
C LEU A 158 -0.58 -9.35 1.67
N GLU A 159 0.28 -10.15 2.32
CA GLU A 159 1.11 -11.14 1.65
C GLU A 159 0.27 -12.29 1.07
N GLU A 160 -0.72 -12.80 1.83
CA GLU A 160 -1.67 -13.81 1.35
C GLU A 160 -2.45 -13.31 0.11
N LEU A 161 -2.98 -12.09 0.18
CA LEU A 161 -3.71 -11.47 -0.92
C LEU A 161 -2.83 -11.22 -2.14
N LYS A 162 -1.58 -10.79 -1.94
CA LYS A 162 -0.58 -10.63 -3.01
C LYS A 162 -0.39 -11.93 -3.76
N GLN A 163 -0.16 -13.03 -3.06
CA GLN A 163 0.05 -14.35 -3.67
C GLN A 163 -1.20 -14.85 -4.37
N ARG A 164 -2.35 -14.80 -3.70
CA ARG A 164 -3.62 -15.32 -4.20
C ARG A 164 -4.14 -14.59 -5.43
N LEU A 165 -3.94 -13.27 -5.48
CA LEU A 165 -4.45 -12.39 -6.54
C LEU A 165 -3.37 -11.95 -7.53
N SER A 166 -2.13 -12.42 -7.38
CA SER A 166 -0.97 -12.04 -8.21
C SER A 166 -0.74 -10.51 -8.25
N LEU A 167 -0.92 -9.84 -7.11
CA LEU A 167 -0.78 -8.40 -6.97
C LEU A 167 0.69 -7.98 -6.89
N SER A 168 0.99 -6.79 -7.40
CA SER A 168 2.22 -6.07 -7.07
C SER A 168 1.94 -5.05 -5.97
N LEU A 169 2.91 -4.84 -5.07
CA LEU A 169 2.79 -3.88 -3.98
C LEU A 169 3.87 -2.81 -4.07
N LEU A 170 3.48 -1.55 -3.91
CA LEU A 170 4.37 -0.44 -3.58
C LEU A 170 4.11 -0.10 -2.11
N PHE A 171 5.00 -0.51 -1.23
CA PHE A 171 4.82 -0.41 0.22
C PHE A 171 5.61 0.76 0.79
N ILE A 172 4.93 1.81 1.21
CA ILE A 172 5.53 3.02 1.78
C ILE A 172 5.52 2.90 3.30
N THR A 173 6.69 3.00 3.93
CA THR A 173 6.82 2.97 5.38
C THR A 173 8.05 3.75 5.84
N HIS A 174 8.02 4.22 7.08
CA HIS A 174 9.20 4.72 7.79
C HIS A 174 9.83 3.65 8.69
N ASP A 175 9.15 2.51 8.92
CA ASP A 175 9.70 1.39 9.72
C ASP A 175 10.42 0.39 8.81
N LEU A 176 11.75 0.42 8.91
CA LEU A 176 12.62 -0.49 8.16
C LEU A 176 12.44 -1.97 8.52
N ARG A 177 11.99 -2.28 9.75
CA ARG A 177 11.73 -3.68 10.16
C ARG A 177 10.55 -4.24 9.39
N VAL A 178 9.51 -3.42 9.19
CA VAL A 178 8.35 -3.78 8.36
C VAL A 178 8.78 -3.99 6.92
N ALA A 179 9.59 -3.06 6.38
CA ALA A 179 10.11 -3.18 5.02
C ALA A 179 10.96 -4.45 4.83
N ALA A 180 11.78 -4.81 5.82
CA ALA A 180 12.59 -6.03 5.79
C ALA A 180 11.75 -7.31 5.71
N HIS A 181 10.56 -7.29 6.31
CA HIS A 181 9.69 -8.45 6.42
C HIS A 181 8.88 -8.72 5.14
N ILE A 182 8.40 -7.65 4.47
CA ILE A 182 7.43 -7.78 3.38
C ILE A 182 8.00 -7.45 1.99
N CYS A 183 9.12 -6.69 1.91
CA CYS A 183 9.61 -6.17 0.64
C CYS A 183 10.66 -7.07 0.00
N ASP A 184 10.53 -7.33 -1.31
CA ASP A 184 11.54 -7.99 -2.13
C ASP A 184 12.69 -7.02 -2.47
N ARG A 185 12.35 -5.74 -2.74
CA ARG A 185 13.28 -4.65 -3.03
C ARG A 185 12.95 -3.42 -2.20
N ILE A 186 13.96 -2.61 -1.94
CA ILE A 186 13.83 -1.36 -1.18
C ILE A 186 14.43 -0.21 -1.97
N VAL A 187 13.71 0.91 -1.93
CA VAL A 187 14.10 2.23 -2.43
C VAL A 187 14.18 3.17 -1.23
N VAL A 188 15.36 3.72 -0.96
CA VAL A 188 15.60 4.67 0.13
C VAL A 188 15.48 6.08 -0.41
N MET A 189 14.60 6.89 0.19
CA MET A 189 14.35 8.28 -0.19
C MET A 189 14.81 9.25 0.89
N GLN A 190 15.52 10.30 0.47
CA GLN A 190 15.91 11.44 1.29
C GLN A 190 15.69 12.75 0.53
N HIS A 191 15.02 13.73 1.12
CA HIS A 191 14.80 15.06 0.54
C HIS A 191 14.28 15.03 -0.91
N GLY A 192 13.30 14.17 -1.20
CA GLY A 192 12.70 14.03 -2.52
C GLY A 192 13.54 13.29 -3.56
N ARG A 193 14.65 12.67 -3.17
CA ARG A 193 15.55 11.94 -4.04
C ARG A 193 15.70 10.49 -3.61
N ILE A 194 15.85 9.61 -4.57
CA ILE A 194 16.29 8.24 -4.31
C ILE A 194 17.80 8.28 -4.10
N VAL A 195 18.23 7.87 -2.89
CA VAL A 195 19.65 7.85 -2.53
C VAL A 195 20.24 6.46 -2.67
N GLU A 196 19.46 5.41 -2.41
CA GLU A 196 19.88 4.03 -2.56
C GLU A 196 18.73 3.14 -2.97
N GLN A 197 19.00 2.07 -3.72
CA GLN A 197 18.03 1.03 -4.04
C GLN A 197 18.73 -0.33 -4.24
N GLY A 198 18.05 -1.40 -3.87
CA GLY A 198 18.56 -2.77 -3.99
C GLY A 198 17.56 -3.81 -3.54
N SER A 199 17.96 -5.09 -3.49
CA SER A 199 17.18 -6.10 -2.80
C SER A 199 17.08 -5.75 -1.31
N ALA A 200 16.05 -6.23 -0.62
CA ALA A 200 15.93 -6.02 0.82
C ALA A 200 17.22 -6.51 1.54
N GLU A 201 17.72 -7.66 1.16
CA GLU A 201 18.97 -8.21 1.72
C GLU A 201 20.16 -7.26 1.53
N GLN A 202 20.36 -6.70 0.32
CA GLN A 202 21.47 -5.76 0.06
C GLN A 202 21.36 -4.50 0.93
N ILE A 203 20.19 -3.91 1.01
CA ILE A 203 19.97 -2.69 1.79
C ILE A 203 20.18 -2.95 3.29
N PHE A 204 19.77 -4.12 3.80
CA PHE A 204 19.92 -4.44 5.22
C PHE A 204 21.31 -4.92 5.61
N LEU A 205 21.99 -5.72 4.78
CA LEU A 205 23.28 -6.33 5.15
C LEU A 205 24.48 -5.50 4.68
N ALA A 206 24.38 -4.81 3.55
CA ALA A 206 25.49 -4.08 2.95
C ALA A 206 25.06 -2.71 2.37
N PRO A 207 24.49 -1.81 3.22
CA PRO A 207 24.12 -0.46 2.77
C PRO A 207 25.36 0.34 2.35
N ARG A 208 25.28 1.02 1.23
CA ARG A 208 26.38 1.79 0.65
C ARG A 208 26.32 3.27 1.04
N GLU A 209 25.11 3.83 1.11
CA GLU A 209 24.88 5.23 1.41
C GLU A 209 24.90 5.50 2.92
N ALA A 210 25.60 6.56 3.34
CA ALA A 210 25.71 6.93 4.75
C ALA A 210 24.35 7.14 5.40
N TYR A 211 23.41 7.78 4.68
CA TYR A 211 22.04 7.98 5.16
C TYR A 211 21.31 6.65 5.42
N THR A 212 21.46 5.67 4.52
CA THR A 212 20.88 4.33 4.72
C THR A 212 21.47 3.64 5.94
N GLN A 213 22.79 3.77 6.13
CA GLN A 213 23.48 3.24 7.33
C GLN A 213 22.95 3.87 8.61
N ASP A 214 22.73 5.18 8.63
CA ASP A 214 22.21 5.90 9.79
C ASP A 214 20.76 5.56 10.09
N LEU A 215 19.91 5.41 9.07
CA LEU A 215 18.55 4.89 9.22
C LEU A 215 18.53 3.49 9.86
N LEU A 216 19.44 2.62 9.43
CA LEU A 216 19.53 1.27 9.94
C LEU A 216 20.08 1.20 11.38
N LYS A 217 21.01 2.08 11.77
CA LYS A 217 21.52 2.21 13.14
C LYS A 217 20.43 2.68 14.11
N ALA A 218 19.46 3.45 13.64
CA ALA A 218 18.34 3.93 14.44
C ALA A 218 17.31 2.82 14.79
N ILE A 219 17.44 1.61 14.21
CA ILE A 219 16.54 0.48 14.52
C ILE A 219 16.90 -0.07 15.92
N PRO A 220 15.98 -0.05 16.90
CA PRO A 220 16.23 -0.61 18.23
C PRO A 220 16.54 -2.11 18.17
N GLY A 221 17.61 -2.54 18.85
CA GLY A 221 18.00 -3.95 18.95
C GLY A 221 18.84 -4.50 17.78
N ARG A 222 19.23 -3.65 16.83
CA ARG A 222 20.18 -4.04 15.80
C ARG A 222 21.61 -3.80 16.32
N GLU A 223 22.31 -4.85 16.68
CA GLU A 223 23.76 -4.78 16.89
C GLU A 223 24.44 -4.43 15.56
N ALA A 224 25.40 -3.49 15.59
CA ALA A 224 26.22 -3.20 14.42
C ALA A 224 26.87 -4.50 13.94
N PRO A 225 26.93 -4.79 12.64
CA PRO A 225 27.71 -5.91 12.14
C PRO A 225 29.14 -5.74 12.64
N VAL A 226 29.64 -6.72 13.41
CA VAL A 226 31.02 -6.77 13.85
C VAL A 226 31.87 -6.68 12.59
N ALA A 227 32.64 -5.60 12.45
CA ALA A 227 33.57 -5.47 11.36
C ALA A 227 34.47 -6.74 11.38
N ALA A 228 34.39 -7.52 10.31
CA ALA A 228 35.31 -8.62 10.11
C ALA A 228 36.71 -7.97 10.01
N THR A 229 37.44 -8.02 11.12
CA THR A 229 38.87 -7.69 11.14
C THR A 229 39.59 -8.68 10.24
N ALA A 230 40.12 -8.13 9.14
CA ALA A 230 40.99 -8.83 8.20
C ALA A 230 42.29 -9.27 8.85
#